data_19cf23882beb7345e812f35d3ba42730
#
_entry.id   19cf23882beb7345e812f35d3ba42730
#
_cell.length_a   1.000
_cell.length_b   1.000
_cell.length_c   1.000
_cell.angle_alpha   90.00
_cell.angle_beta   90.00
_cell.angle_gamma   90.00
#
_symmetry.space_group_name_H-M   'P 1'
#
loop_
_entity.id
_entity.type
_entity.pdbx_description
1 polymer ?
#
loop_
_entity_poly.entity_id
_entity_poly.type
_entity_poly.pdbx_seq_one_letter_code
_entity_poly.pdbx_strand_id
1 'polypeptide(L)'
;MLAINYSKGKVNKLDISKPKGDGVLVNISTCGICGTDMHLLHSGMHIPHIAGHEISGFLQDGSPVAIEPLNYCGSCDECRQGKYNLCSSEEFDILGATTDGGMTEQMYVPEHCLVSLDKNMDLRNSSLVEPIAVAVHGYKITNTRSKHRVAVVGGGSIGQCAVVTAYSMGCKVDLYARYDHQKEAAEIWGATEPKGQYDR
;
A
#
# COMPACT_ATOMS: atom_id res chain seq x y z
N MET A 1 9.34 -11.26 -19.84
CA MET A 1 8.63 -11.26 -18.55
C MET A 1 7.25 -10.65 -18.73
N LEU A 2 6.28 -11.14 -17.95
CA LEU A 2 4.94 -10.57 -17.94
C LEU A 2 4.91 -9.26 -17.12
N ALA A 3 4.20 -8.25 -17.64
CA ALA A 3 3.85 -7.04 -16.91
C ALA A 3 2.45 -6.56 -17.26
N ILE A 4 1.89 -5.66 -16.45
CA ILE A 4 0.56 -5.10 -16.64
C ILE A 4 0.63 -3.57 -16.58
N ASN A 5 -0.05 -2.93 -17.55
CA ASN A 5 -0.35 -1.49 -17.44
C ASN A 5 -1.81 -1.20 -17.77
N TYR A 6 -2.20 0.05 -17.58
CA TYR A 6 -3.52 0.56 -17.91
C TYR A 6 -3.44 1.53 -19.08
N SER A 7 -4.29 1.35 -20.07
CA SER A 7 -4.35 2.27 -21.19
C SER A 7 -5.75 2.32 -21.79
N LYS A 8 -6.28 3.53 -21.95
CA LYS A 8 -7.58 3.77 -22.58
C LYS A 8 -8.72 2.92 -22.02
N GLY A 9 -8.78 2.81 -20.69
CA GLY A 9 -9.80 2.03 -19.99
C GLY A 9 -9.64 0.50 -20.10
N LYS A 10 -8.46 0.01 -20.50
CA LYS A 10 -8.17 -1.41 -20.64
C LYS A 10 -6.96 -1.82 -19.81
N VAL A 11 -7.00 -3.03 -19.31
CA VAL A 11 -5.85 -3.71 -18.71
C VAL A 11 -5.07 -4.37 -19.86
N ASN A 12 -3.80 -4.03 -20.00
CA ASN A 12 -2.96 -4.60 -21.03
C ASN A 12 -1.91 -5.51 -20.40
N LYS A 13 -1.77 -6.67 -21.01
CA LYS A 13 -0.72 -7.63 -20.71
C LYS A 13 0.46 -7.34 -21.65
N LEU A 14 1.61 -7.07 -21.06
CA LEU A 14 2.84 -6.74 -21.78
C LEU A 14 3.84 -7.88 -21.68
N ASP A 15 4.53 -8.16 -22.76
CA ASP A 15 5.76 -8.97 -22.74
C ASP A 15 6.96 -8.04 -22.78
N ILE A 16 7.68 -7.98 -21.69
CA ILE A 16 8.80 -7.06 -21.49
C ILE A 16 10.13 -7.81 -21.35
N SER A 17 11.25 -7.18 -21.70
CA SER A 17 12.57 -7.67 -21.37
C SER A 17 12.80 -7.69 -19.86
N LYS A 18 13.85 -8.39 -19.41
CA LYS A 18 14.27 -8.30 -17.99
C LYS A 18 14.53 -6.84 -17.61
N PRO A 19 14.14 -6.43 -16.39
CA PRO A 19 14.34 -5.07 -15.95
C PRO A 19 15.83 -4.72 -15.97
N LYS A 20 16.11 -3.46 -16.23
CA LYS A 20 17.44 -2.86 -16.11
C LYS A 20 17.28 -1.63 -15.25
N GLY A 21 18.19 -1.37 -14.34
CA GLY A 21 18.10 -0.20 -13.47
C GLY A 21 19.13 -0.25 -12.36
N ASP A 22 19.17 0.82 -11.62
CA ASP A 22 19.98 0.94 -10.40
C ASP A 22 19.13 0.53 -9.19
N GLY A 23 19.80 0.05 -8.14
CA GLY A 23 19.16 -0.41 -6.92
C GLY A 23 19.22 -1.92 -6.73
N VAL A 24 18.26 -2.46 -6.01
CA VAL A 24 18.22 -3.88 -5.63
C VAL A 24 17.16 -4.59 -6.47
N LEU A 25 17.55 -5.72 -7.07
CA LEU A 25 16.60 -6.56 -7.84
C LEU A 25 15.69 -7.32 -6.87
N VAL A 26 14.38 -7.13 -7.01
CA VAL A 26 13.34 -7.82 -6.25
C VAL A 26 12.57 -8.75 -7.17
N ASN A 27 12.40 -10.01 -6.76
CA ASN A 27 11.46 -10.95 -7.36
C ASN A 27 10.10 -10.73 -6.71
N ILE A 28 9.11 -10.30 -7.49
CA ILE A 28 7.80 -9.95 -6.95
C ILE A 28 7.02 -11.22 -6.60
N SER A 29 6.49 -11.27 -5.38
CA SER A 29 5.61 -12.34 -4.91
C SER A 29 4.15 -11.96 -5.04
N THR A 30 3.80 -10.78 -4.56
CA THR A 30 2.43 -10.25 -4.63
C THR A 30 2.43 -8.75 -4.91
N CYS A 31 1.43 -8.33 -5.65
CA CYS A 31 1.12 -6.92 -5.86
C CYS A 31 -0.39 -6.73 -5.70
N GLY A 32 -0.80 -5.88 -4.76
CA GLY A 32 -2.20 -5.56 -4.52
C GLY A 32 -2.78 -4.67 -5.61
N ILE A 33 -4.11 -4.65 -5.71
CA ILE A 33 -4.86 -3.73 -6.57
C ILE A 33 -5.48 -2.67 -5.69
N CYS A 34 -5.00 -1.45 -5.81
CA CYS A 34 -5.50 -0.28 -5.08
C CYS A 34 -6.73 0.34 -5.75
N GLY A 35 -7.50 1.10 -5.00
CA GLY A 35 -8.53 1.97 -5.55
C GLY A 35 -7.99 2.97 -6.58
N THR A 36 -6.74 3.40 -6.44
CA THR A 36 -6.03 4.24 -7.42
C THR A 36 -5.89 3.54 -8.77
N ASP A 37 -5.55 2.25 -8.81
CA ASP A 37 -5.47 1.47 -10.04
C ASP A 37 -6.82 1.45 -10.77
N MET A 38 -7.91 1.28 -10.01
CA MET A 38 -9.27 1.29 -10.56
C MET A 38 -9.65 2.68 -11.09
N HIS A 39 -9.25 3.76 -10.43
CA HIS A 39 -9.46 5.12 -10.92
C HIS A 39 -8.67 5.39 -12.19
N LEU A 40 -7.40 5.01 -12.26
CA LEU A 40 -6.57 5.15 -13.44
C LEU A 40 -7.15 4.35 -14.62
N LEU A 41 -7.59 3.12 -14.38
CA LEU A 41 -8.25 2.29 -15.40
C LEU A 41 -9.51 2.97 -15.93
N HIS A 42 -10.41 3.43 -15.04
CA HIS A 42 -11.68 4.04 -15.44
C HIS A 42 -11.54 5.45 -16.03
N SER A 43 -10.46 6.16 -15.71
CA SER A 43 -10.21 7.49 -16.28
C SER A 43 -9.99 7.48 -17.80
N GLY A 44 -9.69 6.31 -18.37
CA GLY A 44 -9.34 6.17 -19.77
C GLY A 44 -7.98 6.78 -20.17
N MET A 45 -7.20 7.26 -19.20
CA MET A 45 -5.86 7.79 -19.44
C MET A 45 -4.92 6.67 -19.92
N HIS A 46 -3.88 7.09 -20.64
CA HIS A 46 -2.76 6.20 -20.95
C HIS A 46 -1.72 6.29 -19.84
N ILE A 47 -1.49 5.19 -19.17
CA ILE A 47 -0.45 5.03 -18.16
C ILE A 47 0.71 4.27 -18.84
N PRO A 48 1.82 4.93 -19.14
CA PRO A 48 2.89 4.33 -19.96
C PRO A 48 3.73 3.28 -19.18
N HIS A 49 3.73 3.37 -17.87
CA HIS A 49 4.53 2.51 -16.98
C HIS A 49 3.76 1.30 -16.47
N ILE A 50 4.49 0.36 -15.89
CA ILE A 50 3.94 -0.83 -15.22
C ILE A 50 3.17 -0.37 -13.98
N ALA A 51 1.96 -0.90 -13.80
CA ALA A 51 1.11 -0.55 -12.68
C ALA A 51 1.49 -1.26 -11.36
N GLY A 52 0.84 -0.85 -10.27
CA GLY A 52 0.86 -1.51 -8.96
C GLY A 52 1.90 -0.96 -7.99
N HIS A 53 1.43 -0.49 -6.84
CA HIS A 53 2.24 0.14 -5.78
C HIS A 53 2.11 -0.55 -4.42
N GLU A 54 1.24 -1.53 -4.26
CA GLU A 54 1.13 -2.37 -3.06
C GLU A 54 1.97 -3.64 -3.27
N ILE A 55 3.28 -3.58 -3.02
CA ILE A 55 4.25 -4.53 -3.56
C ILE A 55 4.98 -5.28 -2.45
N SER A 56 5.18 -6.58 -2.66
CA SER A 56 6.09 -7.38 -1.85
C SER A 56 6.75 -8.50 -2.66
N GLY A 57 7.87 -9.00 -2.16
CA GLY A 57 8.64 -10.02 -2.86
C GLY A 57 9.84 -10.51 -2.07
N PHE A 58 10.84 -10.97 -2.80
CA PHE A 58 12.07 -11.53 -2.26
C PHE A 58 13.29 -10.89 -2.88
N LEU A 59 14.32 -10.70 -2.09
CA LEU A 59 15.66 -10.45 -2.57
C LEU A 59 16.28 -11.72 -3.19
N GLN A 60 17.46 -11.58 -3.80
CA GLN A 60 18.13 -12.72 -4.43
C GLN A 60 18.57 -13.78 -3.41
N ASP A 61 18.82 -13.39 -2.17
CA ASP A 61 19.16 -14.29 -1.06
C ASP A 61 17.93 -14.96 -0.41
N GLY A 62 16.73 -14.70 -0.93
CA GLY A 62 15.48 -15.22 -0.40
C GLY A 62 14.87 -14.41 0.76
N SER A 63 15.49 -13.29 1.15
CA SER A 63 14.96 -12.43 2.21
C SER A 63 13.66 -11.76 1.76
N PRO A 64 12.57 -11.85 2.55
CA PRO A 64 11.29 -11.25 2.20
C PRO A 64 11.29 -9.74 2.46
N VAL A 65 10.70 -9.00 1.53
CA VAL A 65 10.59 -7.54 1.60
C VAL A 65 9.21 -7.06 1.16
N ALA A 66 8.74 -5.98 1.78
CA ALA A 66 7.73 -5.10 1.21
C ALA A 66 8.42 -3.89 0.59
N ILE A 67 7.72 -3.21 -0.31
CA ILE A 67 8.27 -2.03 -0.99
C ILE A 67 7.44 -0.83 -0.57
N GLU A 68 8.11 0.18 -0.01
CA GLU A 68 7.53 1.50 0.13
C GLU A 68 7.53 2.18 -1.24
N PRO A 69 6.37 2.54 -1.81
CA PRO A 69 6.33 3.03 -3.18
C PRO A 69 6.85 4.46 -3.34
N LEU A 70 7.09 5.20 -2.25
CA LEU A 70 7.55 6.58 -2.29
C LEU A 70 9.06 6.65 -2.48
N ASN A 71 9.50 6.91 -3.71
CA ASN A 71 10.92 7.17 -4.02
C ASN A 71 11.24 8.64 -3.76
N TYR A 72 11.68 8.96 -2.55
CA TYR A 72 11.95 10.31 -2.07
C TYR A 72 13.44 10.67 -2.13
N CYS A 73 13.76 11.96 -2.24
CA CYS A 73 15.15 12.42 -2.40
C CYS A 73 16.03 12.33 -1.14
N GLY A 74 15.44 12.22 0.06
CA GLY A 74 16.17 12.19 1.34
C GLY A 74 16.86 13.48 1.75
N SER A 75 16.88 14.55 0.93
CA SER A 75 17.70 15.74 1.12
C SER A 75 16.93 17.06 1.22
N CYS A 76 15.66 17.15 0.77
CA CYS A 76 14.84 18.35 0.95
C CYS A 76 14.41 18.55 2.41
N ASP A 77 13.85 19.70 2.72
CA ASP A 77 13.48 20.05 4.08
C ASP A 77 12.42 19.11 4.67
N GLU A 78 11.46 18.68 3.89
CA GLU A 78 10.44 17.71 4.27
C GLU A 78 11.06 16.35 4.60
N CYS A 79 11.95 15.87 3.75
CA CYS A 79 12.66 14.60 3.97
C CYS A 79 13.51 14.63 5.23
N ARG A 80 14.26 15.71 5.46
CA ARG A 80 15.08 15.90 6.68
C ARG A 80 14.26 15.93 7.96
N GLN A 81 12.98 16.32 7.87
CA GLN A 81 12.02 16.30 8.98
C GLN A 81 11.31 14.95 9.13
N GLY A 82 11.63 13.94 8.30
CA GLY A 82 10.95 12.64 8.28
C GLY A 82 9.57 12.67 7.62
N LYS A 83 9.27 13.73 6.86
CA LYS A 83 8.01 13.90 6.13
C LYS A 83 8.21 13.58 4.64
N TYR A 84 8.85 12.47 4.34
CA TYR A 84 9.25 12.09 2.97
C TYR A 84 8.05 11.89 2.04
N ASN A 85 6.85 11.59 2.57
CA ASN A 85 5.60 11.60 1.82
C ASN A 85 5.19 12.98 1.28
N LEU A 86 5.86 14.04 1.73
CA LEU A 86 5.72 15.42 1.26
C LEU A 86 6.98 15.89 0.52
N CYS A 87 7.79 14.98 0.03
CA CYS A 87 9.02 15.32 -0.69
C CYS A 87 8.74 16.31 -1.82
N SER A 88 9.48 17.42 -1.85
CA SER A 88 9.33 18.51 -2.81
C SER A 88 10.33 18.46 -3.97
N SER A 89 11.09 17.38 -4.09
CA SER A 89 12.03 17.18 -5.19
C SER A 89 11.31 16.88 -6.51
N GLU A 90 11.85 17.37 -7.61
CA GLU A 90 11.41 16.98 -8.96
C GLU A 90 11.71 15.50 -9.26
N GLU A 91 12.62 14.88 -8.53
CA GLU A 91 12.98 13.46 -8.63
C GLU A 91 12.05 12.55 -7.81
N PHE A 92 11.04 13.12 -7.13
CA PHE A 92 10.09 12.34 -6.36
C PHE A 92 9.19 11.52 -7.28
N ASP A 93 9.22 10.21 -7.10
CA ASP A 93 8.41 9.26 -7.84
C ASP A 93 7.57 8.38 -6.93
N ILE A 94 6.48 7.88 -7.47
CA ILE A 94 5.66 6.84 -6.83
C ILE A 94 5.69 5.60 -7.71
N LEU A 95 6.39 4.57 -7.24
CA LEU A 95 6.50 3.28 -7.93
C LEU A 95 5.10 2.70 -8.20
N GLY A 96 4.82 2.41 -9.47
CA GLY A 96 3.52 1.90 -9.90
C GLY A 96 2.43 2.93 -10.11
N ALA A 97 2.72 4.23 -9.92
CA ALA A 97 1.80 5.32 -10.18
C ALA A 97 2.37 6.42 -11.08
N THR A 98 3.63 6.82 -10.89
CA THR A 98 4.33 7.80 -11.75
C THR A 98 5.49 7.18 -12.52
N THR A 99 5.98 6.03 -12.09
CA THR A 99 7.02 5.22 -12.72
C THR A 99 6.68 3.73 -12.65
N ASP A 100 7.51 2.85 -13.17
CA ASP A 100 7.25 1.41 -13.20
C ASP A 100 7.04 0.84 -11.79
N GLY A 101 6.03 -0.03 -11.66
CA GLY A 101 5.60 -0.66 -10.42
C GLY A 101 5.69 -2.19 -10.42
N GLY A 102 4.99 -2.79 -9.46
CA GLY A 102 5.12 -4.19 -9.09
C GLY A 102 4.20 -5.18 -9.82
N MET A 103 3.36 -4.74 -10.74
CA MET A 103 2.57 -5.70 -11.54
C MET A 103 3.43 -6.31 -12.67
N THR A 104 4.54 -6.92 -12.25
CA THR A 104 5.53 -7.63 -13.08
C THR A 104 6.17 -8.75 -12.27
N GLU A 105 7.03 -9.55 -12.90
CA GLU A 105 7.73 -10.66 -12.21
C GLU A 105 8.95 -10.18 -11.41
N GLN A 106 9.63 -9.13 -11.90
CA GLN A 106 10.84 -8.58 -11.28
C GLN A 106 10.92 -7.07 -11.50
N MET A 107 11.49 -6.34 -10.55
CA MET A 107 11.80 -4.92 -10.70
C MET A 107 13.06 -4.54 -9.92
N TYR A 108 13.75 -3.49 -10.34
CA TYR A 108 14.76 -2.82 -9.53
C TYR A 108 14.10 -1.80 -8.61
N VAL A 109 14.51 -1.78 -7.36
CA VAL A 109 13.93 -0.93 -6.31
C VAL A 109 15.06 -0.16 -5.63
N PRO A 110 14.94 1.17 -5.44
CA PRO A 110 15.88 1.92 -4.61
C PRO A 110 15.99 1.30 -3.21
N GLU A 111 17.21 1.19 -2.68
CA GLU A 111 17.44 0.49 -1.41
C GLU A 111 16.62 1.06 -0.25
N HIS A 112 16.43 2.38 -0.21
CA HIS A 112 15.64 3.05 0.84
C HIS A 112 14.13 2.78 0.78
N CYS A 113 13.63 2.25 -0.35
CA CYS A 113 12.24 1.80 -0.50
C CYS A 113 12.03 0.36 0.00
N LEU A 114 13.08 -0.37 0.39
CA LEU A 114 12.98 -1.75 0.86
C LEU A 114 12.66 -1.80 2.35
N VAL A 115 11.61 -2.50 2.70
CA VAL A 115 11.20 -2.77 4.08
C VAL A 115 11.33 -4.27 4.34
N SER A 116 12.27 -4.65 5.22
CA SER A 116 12.46 -6.06 5.58
C SER A 116 11.23 -6.61 6.30
N LEU A 117 10.83 -7.81 5.91
CA LEU A 117 9.72 -8.54 6.53
C LEU A 117 10.24 -9.69 7.40
N ASP A 118 9.39 -10.16 8.33
CA ASP A 118 9.68 -11.38 9.09
C ASP A 118 9.76 -12.57 8.13
N LYS A 119 10.79 -13.41 8.30
CA LYS A 119 11.03 -14.59 7.45
C LYS A 119 9.88 -15.62 7.49
N ASN A 120 9.06 -15.58 8.54
CA ASN A 120 7.92 -16.47 8.72
C ASN A 120 6.60 -15.84 8.21
N MET A 121 6.64 -14.61 7.67
CA MET A 121 5.44 -13.96 7.15
C MET A 121 4.91 -14.70 5.92
N ASP A 122 3.61 -14.92 5.87
CA ASP A 122 2.94 -15.43 4.68
C ASP A 122 2.92 -14.36 3.58
N LEU A 123 3.77 -14.52 2.59
CA LEU A 123 3.93 -13.54 1.53
C LEU A 123 2.72 -13.42 0.60
N ARG A 124 1.74 -14.31 0.68
CA ARG A 124 0.47 -14.15 -0.08
C ARG A 124 -0.30 -12.89 0.35
N ASN A 125 -0.09 -12.43 1.59
CA ASN A 125 -0.75 -11.26 2.16
C ASN A 125 0.19 -10.08 2.38
N SER A 126 1.46 -10.20 2.02
CA SER A 126 2.46 -9.20 2.38
C SER A 126 2.33 -7.87 1.61
N SER A 127 1.63 -7.86 0.47
CA SER A 127 1.26 -6.61 -0.22
C SER A 127 0.36 -5.70 0.62
N LEU A 128 -0.35 -6.25 1.62
CA LEU A 128 -1.16 -5.46 2.56
C LEU A 128 -0.33 -4.56 3.48
N VAL A 129 0.99 -4.73 3.54
CA VAL A 129 1.87 -3.86 4.34
C VAL A 129 1.72 -2.40 3.92
N GLU A 130 1.63 -2.12 2.61
CA GLU A 130 1.46 -0.76 2.11
C GLU A 130 0.14 -0.12 2.56
N PRO A 131 -1.07 -0.66 2.27
CA PRO A 131 -2.31 -0.03 2.68
C PRO A 131 -2.52 -0.03 4.21
N ILE A 132 -1.91 -0.95 4.96
CA ILE A 132 -1.87 -0.89 6.42
C ILE A 132 -1.01 0.28 6.88
N ALA A 133 0.13 0.55 6.23
CA ALA A 133 0.97 1.71 6.55
C ALA A 133 0.23 3.04 6.35
N VAL A 134 -0.64 3.14 5.33
CA VAL A 134 -1.55 4.30 5.15
C VAL A 134 -2.46 4.48 6.36
N ALA A 135 -3.07 3.40 6.85
CA ALA A 135 -3.93 3.45 8.05
C ALA A 135 -3.14 3.82 9.31
N VAL A 136 -1.94 3.24 9.51
CA VAL A 136 -1.04 3.57 10.62
C VAL A 136 -0.67 5.06 10.58
N HIS A 137 -0.34 5.60 9.41
CA HIS A 137 -0.03 7.02 9.26
C HIS A 137 -1.24 7.89 9.65
N GLY A 138 -2.44 7.56 9.17
CA GLY A 138 -3.68 8.26 9.55
C GLY A 138 -3.88 8.33 11.07
N TYR A 139 -3.69 7.21 11.77
CA TYR A 139 -3.81 7.17 13.23
C TYR A 139 -2.67 7.92 13.97
N LYS A 140 -1.47 7.95 13.40
CA LYS A 140 -0.37 8.76 13.96
C LYS A 140 -0.67 10.25 13.89
N ILE A 141 -1.09 10.77 12.74
CA ILE A 141 -1.36 12.22 12.58
C ILE A 141 -2.58 12.68 13.39
N THR A 142 -3.56 11.79 13.65
CA THR A 142 -4.70 12.09 14.53
C THR A 142 -4.40 11.84 16.01
N ASN A 143 -3.17 11.43 16.35
CA ASN A 143 -2.75 11.11 17.72
C ASN A 143 -3.69 10.08 18.40
N THR A 144 -4.18 9.12 17.62
CA THR A 144 -5.00 8.02 18.11
C THR A 144 -4.19 7.11 19.00
N ARG A 145 -4.77 6.67 20.14
CA ARG A 145 -4.08 5.90 21.17
C ARG A 145 -4.93 4.71 21.62
N SER A 146 -4.28 3.74 22.27
CA SER A 146 -4.95 2.64 22.93
C SER A 146 -6.13 3.10 23.80
N LYS A 147 -7.20 2.33 23.80
CA LYS A 147 -8.49 2.57 24.50
C LYS A 147 -9.38 3.65 23.88
N HIS A 148 -8.93 4.43 22.89
CA HIS A 148 -9.86 5.29 22.16
C HIS A 148 -10.96 4.44 21.50
N ARG A 149 -12.11 5.06 21.31
CA ARG A 149 -13.17 4.53 20.49
C ARG A 149 -13.13 5.21 19.12
N VAL A 150 -12.97 4.42 18.08
CA VAL A 150 -12.78 4.89 16.70
C VAL A 150 -13.95 4.45 15.85
N ALA A 151 -14.51 5.36 15.07
CA ALA A 151 -15.46 5.03 14.02
C ALA A 151 -14.73 5.01 12.66
N VAL A 152 -14.80 3.88 11.97
CA VAL A 152 -14.36 3.74 10.60
C VAL A 152 -15.57 3.84 9.68
N VAL A 153 -15.54 4.79 8.74
CA VAL A 153 -16.62 4.99 7.77
C VAL A 153 -16.18 4.50 6.40
N GLY A 154 -16.80 3.41 5.94
CA GLY A 154 -16.46 2.70 4.71
C GLY A 154 -15.74 1.38 4.98
N GLY A 155 -16.34 0.28 4.51
CA GLY A 155 -15.83 -1.10 4.75
C GLY A 155 -14.99 -1.65 3.61
N GLY A 156 -14.49 -0.82 2.68
CA GLY A 156 -13.58 -1.23 1.60
C GLY A 156 -12.17 -1.56 2.11
N SER A 157 -11.22 -1.80 1.20
CA SER A 157 -9.85 -2.23 1.53
C SER A 157 -9.19 -1.33 2.59
N ILE A 158 -9.21 -0.01 2.41
CA ILE A 158 -8.62 0.93 3.38
C ILE A 158 -9.39 0.91 4.71
N GLY A 159 -10.73 0.79 4.68
CA GLY A 159 -11.53 0.67 5.89
C GLY A 159 -11.18 -0.60 6.69
N GLN A 160 -11.01 -1.73 6.03
CA GLN A 160 -10.57 -2.97 6.67
C GLN A 160 -9.15 -2.82 7.26
N CYS A 161 -8.22 -2.21 6.53
CA CYS A 161 -6.88 -1.89 7.05
C CYS A 161 -6.95 -0.97 8.28
N ALA A 162 -7.84 0.03 8.26
CA ALA A 162 -8.05 0.92 9.40
C ALA A 162 -8.61 0.16 10.62
N VAL A 163 -9.57 -0.75 10.42
CA VAL A 163 -10.10 -1.60 11.50
C VAL A 163 -9.01 -2.44 12.14
N VAL A 164 -8.23 -3.18 11.32
CA VAL A 164 -7.14 -4.05 11.79
C VAL A 164 -6.09 -3.23 12.56
N THR A 165 -5.72 -2.08 12.02
CA THR A 165 -4.73 -1.19 12.64
C THR A 165 -5.24 -0.66 13.99
N ALA A 166 -6.45 -0.14 14.06
CA ALA A 166 -7.02 0.36 15.31
C ALA A 166 -7.16 -0.75 16.37
N TYR A 167 -7.58 -1.94 15.94
CA TYR A 167 -7.61 -3.12 16.82
C TYR A 167 -6.23 -3.45 17.38
N SER A 168 -5.20 -3.52 16.54
CA SER A 168 -3.83 -3.81 16.96
C SER A 168 -3.25 -2.74 17.88
N MET A 169 -3.72 -1.49 17.78
CA MET A 169 -3.39 -0.39 18.69
C MET A 169 -4.14 -0.46 20.04
N GLY A 170 -5.05 -1.41 20.22
CA GLY A 170 -5.87 -1.56 21.43
C GLY A 170 -7.05 -0.58 21.50
N CYS A 171 -7.50 -0.06 20.37
CA CYS A 171 -8.70 0.76 20.27
C CYS A 171 -9.97 -0.10 20.26
N LYS A 172 -11.10 0.51 20.67
CA LYS A 172 -12.43 -0.02 20.35
C LYS A 172 -12.82 0.49 18.97
N VAL A 173 -13.30 -0.38 18.10
CA VAL A 173 -13.57 -0.02 16.71
C VAL A 173 -15.04 -0.28 16.37
N ASP A 174 -15.68 0.71 15.75
CA ASP A 174 -16.98 0.57 15.13
C ASP A 174 -16.84 0.79 13.63
N LEU A 175 -17.52 -0.03 12.82
CA LEU A 175 -17.49 0.08 11.37
C LEU A 175 -18.85 0.43 10.79
N TYR A 176 -18.89 1.53 10.04
CA TYR A 176 -19.98 1.86 9.14
C TYR A 176 -19.72 1.29 7.75
N ALA A 177 -20.32 0.17 7.41
CA ALA A 177 -20.18 -0.46 6.10
C ALA A 177 -21.54 -0.67 5.41
N ARG A 178 -21.52 -0.59 4.09
CA ARG A 178 -22.72 -0.77 3.27
C ARG A 178 -23.13 -2.24 3.14
N TYR A 179 -22.13 -3.14 3.03
CA TYR A 179 -22.34 -4.53 2.67
C TYR A 179 -22.02 -5.45 3.84
N ASP A 180 -22.80 -6.52 4.02
CA ASP A 180 -22.68 -7.43 5.15
C ASP A 180 -21.33 -8.16 5.15
N HIS A 181 -20.83 -8.61 4.00
CA HIS A 181 -19.51 -9.22 3.91
C HIS A 181 -18.36 -8.32 4.43
N GLN A 182 -18.52 -7.00 4.36
CA GLN A 182 -17.53 -6.05 4.92
C GLN A 182 -17.62 -5.97 6.44
N LYS A 183 -18.83 -6.06 6.99
CA LYS A 183 -19.07 -6.10 8.43
C LYS A 183 -18.52 -7.40 9.01
N GLU A 184 -18.89 -8.54 8.41
CA GLU A 184 -18.42 -9.88 8.79
C GLU A 184 -16.88 -9.98 8.80
N ALA A 185 -16.22 -9.43 7.78
CA ALA A 185 -14.76 -9.38 7.74
C ALA A 185 -14.14 -8.55 8.87
N ALA A 186 -14.79 -7.47 9.28
CA ALA A 186 -14.31 -6.61 10.36
C ALA A 186 -14.62 -7.17 11.76
N GLU A 187 -15.68 -7.98 11.92
CA GLU A 187 -16.04 -8.63 13.18
C GLU A 187 -14.95 -9.57 13.67
N ILE A 188 -14.19 -10.20 12.77
CA ILE A 188 -13.02 -11.04 13.10
C ILE A 188 -12.01 -10.27 13.96
N TRP A 189 -11.91 -8.95 13.74
CA TRP A 189 -11.07 -8.01 14.47
C TRP A 189 -11.80 -7.28 15.59
N GLY A 190 -12.97 -7.77 16.00
CA GLY A 190 -13.74 -7.19 17.09
C GLY A 190 -14.41 -5.86 16.78
N ALA A 191 -14.53 -5.47 15.51
CA ALA A 191 -15.32 -4.30 15.14
C ALA A 191 -16.81 -4.54 15.44
N THR A 192 -17.47 -3.49 15.91
CA THR A 192 -18.90 -3.53 16.25
C THR A 192 -19.70 -2.53 15.43
N GLU A 193 -21.03 -2.63 15.52
CA GLU A 193 -21.89 -1.60 14.94
C GLU A 193 -21.77 -0.27 15.68
N PRO A 194 -21.98 0.84 14.99
CA PRO A 194 -21.79 2.19 15.53
C PRO A 194 -22.66 2.49 16.76
N LYS A 195 -22.06 3.07 17.79
CA LYS A 195 -22.72 3.38 19.08
C LYS A 195 -22.79 4.87 19.42
N GLY A 196 -22.29 5.74 18.57
CA GLY A 196 -22.59 7.17 18.59
C GLY A 196 -21.69 8.10 19.40
N GLN A 197 -20.71 7.64 20.17
CA GLN A 197 -19.70 8.49 20.82
C GLN A 197 -18.27 8.01 20.49
N TYR A 198 -17.44 8.91 19.98
CA TYR A 198 -16.11 8.62 19.48
C TYR A 198 -15.08 9.65 19.96
N ASP A 199 -13.87 9.21 20.21
CA ASP A 199 -12.77 10.04 20.70
C ASP A 199 -11.99 10.71 19.56
N ARG A 200 -11.95 10.03 18.39
CA ARG A 200 -11.24 10.46 17.18
C ARG A 200 -11.90 9.85 15.91
#